data_fd95a707f25feec77ea398b4ff2ff42b
#
_entry.id   fd95a707f25feec77ea398b4ff2ff42b
#
_cell.length_a   1.000
_cell.length_b   1.000
_cell.length_c   1.000
_cell.angle_alpha   90.00
_cell.angle_beta   90.00
_cell.angle_gamma   90.00
#
_symmetry.space_group_name_H-M   'P 1'
#
loop_
_entity.id
_entity.type
_entity.pdbx_description
1 polymer ?
#
loop_
_entity_poly.entity_id
_entity_poly.type
_entity_poly.pdbx_seq_one_letter_code
_entity_poly.pdbx_strand_id
1 'polypeptide(L)'
;MTQGLYQHVRKTWNRPKATQEHMVRMKRMAQWRREPVNCRIERPTRLDAARRMGYKAKQGIVMVRTRIRRGGLRKGKVHMKRKPSKAGIKKITMAKNTQRMAEERVNRHFPNLEVLNSYWVGQDGRHKYFEIILVDPAHPA
;
A
#
# COMPACT_ATOMS: atom_id res chain seq x y z
N MET A 1 -3.04 15.65 29.98
CA MET A 1 -3.79 14.50 29.44
C MET A 1 -2.81 13.40 29.03
N THR A 2 -2.97 12.22 29.58
CA THR A 2 -2.17 11.03 29.22
C THR A 2 -2.53 10.57 27.80
N GLN A 3 -1.54 10.34 26.98
CA GLN A 3 -1.72 9.91 25.60
C GLN A 3 -1.70 8.37 25.52
N GLY A 4 -2.64 7.78 24.80
CA GLY A 4 -2.69 6.34 24.60
C GLY A 4 -1.58 5.82 23.68
N LEU A 5 -1.27 4.52 23.77
CA LEU A 5 -0.23 3.82 23.01
C LEU A 5 -0.26 4.15 21.51
N TYR A 6 -1.43 4.07 20.88
CA TYR A 6 -1.56 4.31 19.43
C TYR A 6 -1.28 5.75 19.02
N GLN A 7 -1.49 6.72 19.91
CA GLN A 7 -1.13 8.11 19.66
C GLN A 7 0.40 8.29 19.66
N HIS A 8 1.10 7.61 20.55
CA HIS A 8 2.57 7.62 20.58
C HIS A 8 3.14 6.95 19.32
N VAL A 9 2.65 5.76 18.95
CA VAL A 9 3.05 5.06 17.71
C VAL A 9 2.82 5.95 16.48
N ARG A 10 1.68 6.63 16.41
CA ARG A 10 1.36 7.57 15.31
C ARG A 10 2.31 8.76 15.28
N LYS A 11 2.66 9.34 16.43
CA LYS A 11 3.63 10.45 16.51
C LYS A 11 5.00 10.03 16.01
N THR A 12 5.50 8.88 16.46
CA THR A 12 6.77 8.30 16.01
C THR A 12 6.76 8.08 14.50
N TRP A 13 5.67 7.54 13.96
CA TRP A 13 5.53 7.32 12.52
C TRP A 13 5.54 8.61 11.71
N ASN A 14 4.90 9.67 12.20
CA ASN A 14 4.80 10.96 11.50
C ASN A 14 6.10 11.78 11.56
N ARG A 15 6.95 11.55 12.56
CA ARG A 15 8.23 12.25 12.74
C ARG A 15 9.43 11.31 12.71
N PRO A 16 9.65 10.58 11.62
CA PRO A 16 10.67 9.52 11.57
C PRO A 16 12.10 10.01 11.70
N LYS A 17 12.38 11.29 11.32
CA LYS A 17 13.73 11.89 11.45
C LYS A 17 14.11 12.23 12.89
N ALA A 18 13.12 12.47 13.74
CA ALA A 18 13.34 12.76 15.17
C ALA A 18 13.53 11.49 16.01
N THR A 19 13.36 10.31 15.41
CA THR A 19 13.43 9.03 16.09
C THR A 19 14.28 8.05 15.27
N GLN A 20 14.70 6.94 15.86
CA GLN A 20 15.41 5.86 15.14
C GLN A 20 14.55 5.19 14.05
N GLU A 21 13.28 5.53 13.94
CA GLU A 21 12.33 4.98 12.97
C GLU A 21 12.77 5.21 11.51
N HIS A 22 13.51 6.28 11.24
CA HIS A 22 14.07 6.52 9.90
C HIS A 22 15.02 5.40 9.47
N MET A 23 15.93 4.97 10.34
CA MET A 23 16.87 3.90 10.07
C MET A 23 16.17 2.55 9.88
N VAL A 24 15.17 2.28 10.73
CA VAL A 24 14.34 1.07 10.63
C VAL A 24 13.57 1.04 9.30
N ARG A 25 13.00 2.16 8.88
CA ARG A 25 12.32 2.28 7.57
C ARG A 25 13.27 2.00 6.41
N MET A 26 14.47 2.54 6.44
CA MET A 26 15.45 2.30 5.37
C MET A 26 15.81 0.82 5.25
N LYS A 27 16.05 0.15 6.37
CA LYS A 27 16.31 -1.30 6.43
C LYS A 27 15.12 -2.10 5.89
N ARG A 28 13.89 -1.79 6.35
CA ARG A 28 12.66 -2.42 5.86
C ARG A 28 12.48 -2.23 4.35
N MET A 29 12.66 -1.03 3.82
CA MET A 29 12.52 -0.79 2.38
C MET A 29 13.57 -1.54 1.55
N ALA A 30 14.79 -1.70 2.04
CA ALA A 30 15.80 -2.52 1.39
C ALA A 30 15.37 -4.00 1.29
N GLN A 31 14.78 -4.53 2.37
CA GLN A 31 14.20 -5.87 2.39
C GLN A 31 12.99 -5.97 1.43
N TRP A 32 12.03 -5.05 1.49
CA TRP A 32 10.80 -5.07 0.68
C TRP A 32 11.06 -5.02 -0.83
N ARG A 33 12.18 -4.43 -1.26
CA ARG A 33 12.58 -4.46 -2.67
C ARG A 33 12.93 -5.86 -3.18
N ARG A 34 13.43 -6.73 -2.30
CA ARG A 34 13.82 -8.11 -2.63
C ARG A 34 12.67 -9.10 -2.53
N GLU A 35 11.65 -8.77 -1.74
CA GLU A 35 10.45 -9.58 -1.57
C GLU A 35 9.60 -9.64 -2.86
N PRO A 36 8.70 -10.63 -3.01
CA PRO A 36 7.74 -10.68 -4.10
C PRO A 36 6.84 -9.44 -4.11
N VAL A 37 6.11 -9.23 -5.21
CA VAL A 37 5.23 -8.07 -5.38
C VAL A 37 4.13 -8.05 -4.33
N ASN A 38 3.53 -9.21 -4.07
CA ASN A 38 2.55 -9.44 -3.00
C ASN A 38 3.19 -10.39 -1.99
N CYS A 39 3.33 -9.95 -0.77
CA CYS A 39 3.95 -10.70 0.32
C CYS A 39 2.98 -10.77 1.49
N ARG A 40 2.59 -11.98 1.90
CA ARG A 40 1.83 -12.17 3.14
C ARG A 40 2.73 -11.82 4.33
N ILE A 41 2.21 -11.05 5.26
CA ILE A 41 2.90 -10.64 6.48
C ILE A 41 2.12 -11.09 7.70
N GLU A 42 2.83 -11.50 8.74
CA GLU A 42 2.21 -11.97 9.99
C GLU A 42 1.66 -10.81 10.83
N ARG A 43 2.36 -9.68 10.82
CA ARG A 43 2.02 -8.52 11.64
C ARG A 43 2.04 -7.24 10.81
N PRO A 44 1.08 -6.33 11.05
CA PRO A 44 1.08 -5.03 10.38
C PRO A 44 2.32 -4.21 10.76
N THR A 45 2.95 -3.60 9.78
CA THR A 45 4.09 -2.71 10.02
C THR A 45 3.67 -1.45 10.77
N ARG A 46 2.42 -1.03 10.57
CA ARG A 46 1.86 0.18 11.15
C ARG A 46 0.57 -0.14 11.89
N LEU A 47 0.72 -0.55 13.15
CA LEU A 47 -0.39 -1.05 13.97
C LEU A 47 -1.49 0.01 14.21
N ASP A 48 -1.12 1.29 14.39
CA ASP A 48 -2.07 2.39 14.56
C ASP A 48 -3.01 2.56 13.36
N ALA A 49 -2.46 2.47 12.16
CA ALA A 49 -3.23 2.56 10.92
C ALA A 49 -4.06 1.29 10.69
N ALA A 50 -3.47 0.11 10.88
CA ALA A 50 -4.14 -1.16 10.71
C ALA A 50 -5.40 -1.26 11.59
N ARG A 51 -5.26 -0.97 12.89
CA ARG A 51 -6.38 -1.00 13.84
C ARG A 51 -7.49 -0.03 13.46
N ARG A 52 -7.15 1.17 13.05
CA ARG A 52 -8.13 2.17 12.59
C ARG A 52 -8.88 1.72 11.33
N MET A 53 -8.23 0.90 10.48
CA MET A 53 -8.81 0.36 9.25
C MET A 53 -9.53 -0.99 9.44
N GLY A 54 -9.73 -1.41 10.70
CA GLY A 54 -10.50 -2.60 11.03
C GLY A 54 -9.69 -3.88 11.28
N TYR A 55 -8.35 -3.79 11.27
CA TYR A 55 -7.53 -4.97 11.57
C TYR A 55 -7.74 -5.49 12.99
N LYS A 56 -7.95 -6.78 13.11
CA LYS A 56 -7.93 -7.53 14.36
C LYS A 56 -6.96 -8.71 14.22
N ALA A 57 -6.19 -8.99 15.27
CA ALA A 57 -5.25 -10.10 15.29
C ALA A 57 -5.98 -11.40 15.67
N LYS A 58 -6.77 -11.92 14.72
CA LYS A 58 -7.50 -13.19 14.85
C LYS A 58 -7.42 -13.99 13.54
N GLN A 59 -7.75 -15.26 13.62
CA GLN A 59 -7.92 -16.10 12.44
C GLN A 59 -8.97 -15.51 11.49
N GLY A 60 -8.90 -15.81 10.21
CA GLY A 60 -9.77 -15.22 9.20
C GLY A 60 -9.37 -13.81 8.75
N ILE A 61 -8.38 -13.17 9.37
CA ILE A 61 -7.85 -11.86 8.92
C ILE A 61 -6.40 -12.03 8.49
N VAL A 62 -6.13 -11.70 7.24
CA VAL A 62 -4.82 -11.85 6.61
C VAL A 62 -4.29 -10.48 6.18
N MET A 63 -3.00 -10.26 6.40
CA MET A 63 -2.32 -9.05 5.97
C MET A 63 -1.41 -9.33 4.77
N VAL A 64 -1.52 -8.50 3.74
CA VAL A 64 -0.67 -8.60 2.55
C VAL A 64 -0.03 -7.25 2.27
N ARG A 65 1.31 -7.23 2.15
CA ARG A 65 2.03 -6.07 1.66
C ARG A 65 2.20 -6.18 0.15
N THR A 66 1.89 -5.11 -0.56
CA THR A 66 2.10 -5.03 -2.00
C THR A 66 2.85 -3.77 -2.40
N ARG A 67 3.60 -3.85 -3.49
CA ARG A 67 4.30 -2.71 -4.06
C ARG A 67 3.72 -2.32 -5.42
N ILE A 68 3.57 -1.02 -5.62
CA ILE A 68 3.10 -0.40 -6.86
C ILE A 68 4.17 0.56 -7.38
N ARG A 69 4.45 0.55 -8.68
CA ARG A 69 5.38 1.52 -9.28
C ARG A 69 4.85 2.94 -9.10
N ARG A 70 5.77 3.85 -8.85
CA ARG A 70 5.52 5.29 -8.84
C ARG A 70 5.47 5.83 -10.27
N GLY A 71 4.95 7.03 -10.39
CA GLY A 71 4.82 7.75 -11.66
C GLY A 71 3.41 7.69 -12.21
N GLY A 72 3.19 8.46 -13.26
CA GLY A 72 1.92 8.53 -13.98
C GLY A 72 1.85 7.56 -15.15
N LEU A 73 0.76 7.68 -15.88
CA LEU A 73 0.55 6.97 -17.13
C LEU A 73 1.51 7.52 -18.19
N ARG A 74 2.19 6.63 -18.90
CA ARG A 74 2.98 6.98 -20.07
C ARG A 74 2.18 6.66 -21.33
N LYS A 75 1.86 7.67 -22.09
CA LYS A 75 1.43 7.46 -23.48
C LYS A 75 2.63 7.16 -24.36
N GLY A 76 2.47 6.25 -25.30
CA GLY A 76 3.47 5.95 -26.33
C GLY A 76 3.81 7.16 -27.19
N LYS A 77 4.89 7.04 -27.98
CA LYS A 77 5.25 8.07 -28.95
C LYS A 77 4.10 8.35 -29.92
N VAL A 78 3.98 9.59 -30.29
CA VAL A 78 3.01 10.02 -31.27
C VAL A 78 3.48 9.60 -32.65
N HIS A 79 2.65 8.83 -33.33
CA HIS A 79 2.88 8.47 -34.72
C HIS A 79 2.23 9.49 -35.68
N MET A 80 2.72 9.55 -36.91
CA MET A 80 2.09 10.32 -37.99
C MET A 80 0.61 9.93 -38.16
N LYS A 81 -0.24 10.83 -38.68
CA LYS A 81 -1.70 10.66 -38.83
C LYS A 81 -2.51 10.61 -37.53
N ARG A 82 -2.05 11.20 -36.45
CA ARG A 82 -2.86 11.27 -35.25
C ARG A 82 -3.91 12.37 -35.30
N LYS A 83 -5.08 12.05 -34.76
CA LYS A 83 -6.15 13.06 -34.58
C LYS A 83 -5.78 13.95 -33.37
N PRO A 84 -5.81 15.29 -33.49
CA PRO A 84 -5.45 16.22 -32.41
C PRO A 84 -6.22 15.98 -31.12
N SER A 85 -7.52 15.66 -31.20
CA SER A 85 -8.36 15.34 -30.04
C SER A 85 -7.90 14.14 -29.20
N LYS A 86 -7.16 13.21 -29.81
CA LYS A 86 -6.62 12.01 -29.15
C LYS A 86 -5.10 12.07 -28.95
N ALA A 87 -4.49 13.19 -29.25
CA ALA A 87 -3.06 13.38 -29.34
C ALA A 87 -2.39 13.87 -28.03
N GLY A 88 -3.17 14.28 -27.05
CA GLY A 88 -2.67 14.81 -25.78
C GLY A 88 -1.80 13.81 -25.05
N ILE A 89 -0.59 14.23 -24.66
CA ILE A 89 0.37 13.48 -23.85
C ILE A 89 0.62 14.13 -22.49
N LYS A 90 0.19 15.35 -22.31
CA LYS A 90 0.31 16.14 -21.07
C LYS A 90 -1.00 16.10 -20.28
N LYS A 91 -0.93 16.33 -18.97
CA LYS A 91 -2.10 16.43 -18.08
C LYS A 91 -3.03 15.20 -18.10
N ILE A 92 -2.47 14.00 -18.29
CA ILE A 92 -3.25 12.77 -18.25
C ILE A 92 -3.48 12.39 -16.80
N THR A 93 -4.75 12.36 -16.38
CA THR A 93 -5.16 11.88 -15.06
C THR A 93 -5.46 10.38 -15.14
N MET A 94 -4.92 9.62 -14.20
CA MET A 94 -5.21 8.20 -14.10
C MET A 94 -6.61 7.99 -13.50
N ALA A 95 -7.38 7.07 -14.06
CA ALA A 95 -8.71 6.71 -13.55
C ALA A 95 -8.65 6.04 -12.16
N LYS A 96 -7.52 5.43 -11.81
CA LYS A 96 -7.32 4.73 -10.54
C LYS A 96 -6.10 5.28 -9.81
N ASN A 97 -6.22 5.48 -8.51
CA ASN A 97 -5.08 5.81 -7.67
C ASN A 97 -4.22 4.56 -7.39
N THR A 98 -3.01 4.76 -6.89
CA THR A 98 -2.07 3.66 -6.63
C THR A 98 -2.54 2.72 -5.52
N GLN A 99 -3.34 3.21 -4.58
CA GLN A 99 -3.92 2.42 -3.49
C GLN A 99 -4.96 1.44 -4.04
N ARG A 100 -5.90 1.92 -4.86
CA ARG A 100 -6.89 1.05 -5.51
C ARG A 100 -6.24 0.01 -6.43
N MET A 101 -5.17 0.38 -7.14
CA MET A 101 -4.40 -0.60 -7.93
C MET A 101 -3.76 -1.68 -7.06
N ALA A 102 -3.34 -1.33 -5.84
CA ALA A 102 -2.81 -2.27 -4.88
C ALA A 102 -3.90 -3.26 -4.41
N GLU A 103 -5.05 -2.75 -4.04
CA GLU A 103 -6.22 -3.53 -3.61
C GLU A 103 -6.68 -4.51 -4.71
N GLU A 104 -6.89 -4.02 -5.92
CA GLU A 104 -7.32 -4.85 -7.07
C GLU A 104 -6.27 -5.92 -7.44
N ARG A 105 -4.98 -5.64 -7.27
CA ARG A 105 -3.92 -6.61 -7.52
C ARG A 105 -3.93 -7.73 -6.49
N VAL A 106 -4.08 -7.38 -5.23
CA VAL A 106 -4.12 -8.35 -4.13
C VAL A 106 -5.40 -9.18 -4.21
N ASN A 107 -6.55 -8.58 -4.49
CA ASN A 107 -7.81 -9.29 -4.65
C ASN A 107 -7.73 -10.38 -5.74
N ARG A 108 -7.11 -10.08 -6.87
CA ARG A 108 -6.88 -11.09 -7.93
C ARG A 108 -5.93 -12.21 -7.53
N HIS A 109 -5.02 -11.95 -6.60
CA HIS A 109 -4.05 -12.94 -6.13
C HIS A 109 -4.62 -13.84 -5.03
N PHE A 110 -5.62 -13.37 -4.30
CA PHE A 110 -6.30 -14.07 -3.21
C PHE A 110 -7.82 -14.10 -3.45
N PRO A 111 -8.31 -14.90 -4.42
CA PRO A 111 -9.72 -14.88 -4.83
C PRO A 111 -10.67 -15.34 -3.72
N ASN A 112 -10.20 -16.13 -2.76
CA ASN A 112 -11.00 -16.63 -1.64
C ASN A 112 -11.14 -15.61 -0.49
N LEU A 113 -10.44 -14.47 -0.58
CA LEU A 113 -10.43 -13.45 0.47
C LEU A 113 -10.99 -12.13 -0.07
N GLU A 114 -11.70 -11.41 0.77
CA GLU A 114 -12.19 -10.08 0.43
C GLU A 114 -11.32 -8.98 1.02
N VAL A 115 -11.17 -7.89 0.28
CA VAL A 115 -10.42 -6.71 0.72
C VAL A 115 -11.29 -5.87 1.65
N LEU A 116 -10.95 -5.86 2.94
CA LEU A 116 -11.60 -5.00 3.91
C LEU A 116 -11.17 -3.54 3.74
N ASN A 117 -9.87 -3.28 3.75
CA ASN A 117 -9.30 -1.94 3.66
C ASN A 117 -7.79 -2.00 3.36
N SER A 118 -7.18 -0.84 3.14
CA SER A 118 -5.74 -0.73 2.91
C SER A 118 -5.17 0.59 3.44
N TYR A 119 -3.86 0.63 3.65
CA TYR A 119 -3.16 1.85 4.05
C TYR A 119 -1.73 1.88 3.53
N TRP A 120 -1.23 3.08 3.39
CA TRP A 120 0.14 3.33 2.97
C TRP A 120 1.14 3.10 4.12
N VAL A 121 2.25 2.44 3.82
CA VAL A 121 3.33 2.18 4.78
C VAL A 121 4.69 2.77 4.39
N GLY A 122 4.93 3.04 3.13
CA GLY A 122 6.19 3.64 2.72
C GLY A 122 6.30 3.87 1.22
N GLN A 123 7.35 4.56 0.84
CA GLN A 123 7.71 4.72 -0.57
C GLN A 123 9.21 4.90 -0.72
N ASP A 124 9.74 4.40 -1.79
CA ASP A 124 11.10 4.67 -2.27
C ASP A 124 11.08 5.47 -3.58
N GLY A 125 12.21 5.57 -4.27
CA GLY A 125 12.29 6.26 -5.55
C GLY A 125 11.44 5.62 -6.66
N ARG A 126 11.20 4.31 -6.61
CA ARG A 126 10.53 3.54 -7.67
C ARG A 126 9.15 3.03 -7.30
N HIS A 127 8.89 2.75 -6.01
CA HIS A 127 7.69 2.07 -5.55
C HIS A 127 7.02 2.79 -4.40
N LYS A 128 5.71 2.59 -4.29
CA LYS A 128 4.88 2.82 -3.10
C LYS A 128 4.50 1.46 -2.53
N TYR A 129 4.50 1.36 -1.20
CA TYR A 129 4.17 0.14 -0.47
C TYR A 129 2.87 0.37 0.30
N PHE A 130 1.95 -0.58 0.12
CA PHE A 130 0.66 -0.60 0.81
C PHE A 130 0.51 -1.91 1.56
N GLU A 131 -0.14 -1.86 2.71
CA GLU A 131 -0.61 -3.04 3.42
C GLU A 131 -2.13 -3.12 3.26
N ILE A 132 -2.61 -4.29 2.87
CA ILE A 132 -4.00 -4.59 2.58
C ILE A 132 -4.48 -5.60 3.62
N ILE A 133 -5.65 -5.31 4.21
CA ILE A 133 -6.34 -6.17 5.16
C ILE A 133 -7.33 -7.00 4.36
N LEU A 134 -7.15 -8.31 4.39
CA LEU A 134 -8.04 -9.27 3.79
C LEU A 134 -8.83 -9.99 4.87
N VAL A 135 -10.05 -10.34 4.55
CA VAL A 135 -10.94 -11.12 5.42
C VAL A 135 -11.39 -12.36 4.67
N ASP A 136 -11.41 -13.47 5.36
CA ASP A 136 -12.00 -14.71 4.88
C ASP A 136 -13.50 -14.71 5.25
N PRO A 137 -14.41 -14.56 4.26
CA PRO A 137 -15.84 -14.53 4.53
C PRO A 137 -16.40 -15.89 4.95
N ALA A 138 -15.70 -16.98 4.62
CA ALA A 138 -16.12 -18.33 4.98
C ALA A 138 -15.61 -18.78 6.36
N HIS A 139 -14.79 -17.98 7.03
CA HIS A 139 -14.22 -18.34 8.33
C HIS A 139 -15.27 -18.18 9.43
N PRO A 140 -15.60 -19.24 10.17
CA PRO A 140 -16.52 -19.19 11.31
C PRO A 140 -15.85 -18.44 12.47
N ALA A 141 -16.21 -17.18 12.71
CA ALA A 141 -15.58 -16.41 13.79
C ALA A 141 -16.52 -15.41 14.43
#